data_ae7d0b045e802b43255ccb5ce561a9ab
#
_entry.id   ae7d0b045e802b43255ccb5ce561a9ab
#
_cell.length_a   1.000
_cell.length_b   1.000
_cell.length_c   1.000
_cell.angle_alpha   90.00
_cell.angle_beta   90.00
_cell.angle_gamma   90.00
#
_symmetry.space_group_name_H-M   'P 1'
#
loop_
_entity.id
_entity.type
_entity.pdbx_description
1 polymer ?
#
loop_
_entity_poly.entity_id
_entity_poly.type
_entity_poly.pdbx_seq_one_letter_code
_entity_poly.pdbx_strand_id
1 'polypeptide(L)'
;MENKTTMEKELKIIPPIGYEIDRQKSTFEKIIFKKIPENPKTWEDYCSLMKGKTVYYTNCNTITVSGFSDAHDKFVKKERAEQFIALGKLLQLRDYWVKGSKFKYAVGIFTWSEGVIVTHNCDINDCALTFPTQEMADKFITCFRDLIKQASPLV
;
A
#
# COMPACT_ATOMS: atom_id res chain seq x y z
N MET A 1 -17.45 34.05 -48.38
CA MET A 1 -17.22 32.81 -47.61
C MET A 1 -16.92 33.20 -46.18
N GLU A 2 -17.93 33.12 -45.31
CA GLU A 2 -17.79 33.44 -43.88
C GLU A 2 -17.16 32.27 -43.15
N ASN A 3 -15.96 32.46 -42.59
CA ASN A 3 -15.32 31.50 -41.68
C ASN A 3 -16.10 31.54 -40.37
N LYS A 4 -16.97 30.52 -40.15
CA LYS A 4 -17.55 30.24 -38.85
C LYS A 4 -16.43 29.71 -37.95
N THR A 5 -15.81 30.55 -37.16
CA THR A 5 -14.95 30.13 -36.06
C THR A 5 -15.82 29.45 -35.02
N THR A 6 -15.76 28.13 -34.96
CA THR A 6 -16.41 27.33 -33.91
C THR A 6 -15.69 27.62 -32.60
N MET A 7 -16.32 28.36 -31.69
CA MET A 7 -15.77 28.58 -30.35
C MET A 7 -15.98 27.31 -29.55
N GLU A 8 -14.89 26.56 -29.35
CA GLU A 8 -14.87 25.42 -28.41
C GLU A 8 -14.99 25.98 -26.99
N LYS A 9 -16.00 25.49 -26.25
CA LYS A 9 -16.16 25.80 -24.82
C LYS A 9 -15.80 24.53 -24.03
N GLU A 10 -14.78 24.64 -23.20
CA GLU A 10 -14.36 23.56 -22.29
C GLU A 10 -15.14 23.67 -20.98
N LEU A 11 -15.74 22.57 -20.53
CA LEU A 11 -16.37 22.45 -19.22
C LEU A 11 -15.47 21.61 -18.31
N LYS A 12 -14.82 22.24 -17.34
CA LYS A 12 -14.00 21.55 -16.34
C LYS A 12 -14.86 21.08 -15.17
N ILE A 13 -15.00 19.76 -15.02
CA ILE A 13 -15.72 19.14 -13.91
C ILE A 13 -14.71 18.78 -12.82
N ILE A 14 -14.89 19.36 -11.62
CA ILE A 14 -14.05 19.09 -10.45
C ILE A 14 -14.84 18.22 -9.49
N PRO A 15 -14.40 16.97 -9.22
CA PRO A 15 -15.05 16.12 -8.24
C PRO A 15 -14.99 16.73 -6.84
N PRO A 16 -15.99 16.49 -5.97
CA PRO A 16 -15.90 16.82 -4.55
C PRO A 16 -14.70 16.13 -3.88
N ILE A 17 -14.19 16.71 -2.79
CA ILE A 17 -13.09 16.11 -2.00
C ILE A 17 -13.46 14.70 -1.58
N GLY A 18 -12.58 13.73 -1.81
CA GLY A 18 -12.81 12.32 -1.49
C GLY A 18 -13.66 11.54 -2.51
N TYR A 19 -13.96 12.16 -3.65
CA TYR A 19 -14.68 11.51 -4.75
C TYR A 19 -13.91 11.60 -6.06
N GLU A 20 -14.13 10.63 -6.94
CA GLU A 20 -13.66 10.60 -8.33
C GLU A 20 -14.82 10.38 -9.29
N ILE A 21 -14.65 10.71 -10.57
CA ILE A 21 -15.67 10.45 -11.58
C ILE A 21 -15.75 8.94 -11.84
N ASP A 22 -16.94 8.37 -11.66
CA ASP A 22 -17.22 6.98 -12.07
C ASP A 22 -17.40 6.93 -13.60
N ARG A 23 -16.31 6.67 -14.32
CA ARG A 23 -16.30 6.65 -15.79
C ARG A 23 -17.17 5.54 -16.39
N GLN A 24 -17.47 4.49 -15.63
CA GLN A 24 -18.31 3.38 -16.12
C GLN A 24 -19.80 3.72 -16.03
N LYS A 25 -20.19 4.54 -15.07
CA LYS A 25 -21.59 4.92 -14.81
C LYS A 25 -21.93 6.34 -15.28
N SER A 26 -20.93 7.15 -15.62
CA SER A 26 -21.13 8.49 -16.14
C SER A 26 -21.44 8.43 -17.63
N THR A 27 -22.35 9.31 -18.07
CA THR A 27 -22.69 9.55 -19.46
C THR A 27 -22.42 11.01 -19.80
N PHE A 28 -22.59 11.38 -21.08
CA PHE A 28 -22.49 12.78 -21.51
C PHE A 28 -23.51 13.68 -20.80
N GLU A 29 -24.68 13.15 -20.46
CA GLU A 29 -25.77 13.91 -19.81
C GLU A 29 -25.69 13.90 -18.28
N LYS A 30 -25.03 12.89 -17.68
CA LYS A 30 -25.00 12.68 -16.23
C LYS A 30 -23.63 12.23 -15.74
N ILE A 31 -23.00 13.05 -14.93
CA ILE A 31 -21.74 12.72 -14.25
C ILE A 31 -22.02 12.13 -12.88
N ILE A 32 -21.50 10.94 -12.64
CA ILE A 32 -21.64 10.22 -11.37
C ILE A 32 -20.28 10.21 -10.67
N PHE A 33 -20.28 10.58 -9.40
CA PHE A 33 -19.11 10.51 -8.53
C PHE A 33 -19.18 9.26 -7.67
N LYS A 34 -18.05 8.58 -7.52
CA LYS A 34 -17.89 7.49 -6.55
C LYS A 34 -16.88 7.89 -5.50
N LYS A 35 -17.10 7.45 -4.27
CA LYS A 35 -16.16 7.70 -3.17
C LYS A 35 -14.83 7.01 -3.48
N ILE A 36 -13.73 7.74 -3.31
CA ILE A 36 -12.38 7.17 -3.38
C ILE A 36 -12.23 6.24 -2.16
N PRO A 37 -11.87 4.97 -2.35
CA PRO A 37 -11.65 4.06 -1.22
C PRO A 37 -10.55 4.62 -0.32
N GLU A 38 -10.83 4.69 0.97
CA GLU A 38 -9.80 5.02 1.96
C GLU A 38 -8.78 3.88 2.06
N ASN A 39 -7.52 4.24 2.33
CA ASN A 39 -6.52 3.22 2.61
C ASN A 39 -6.86 2.47 3.90
N PRO A 40 -6.65 1.15 3.96
CA PRO A 40 -6.87 0.36 5.17
C PRO A 40 -5.96 0.86 6.29
N LYS A 41 -6.51 0.97 7.49
CA LYS A 41 -5.80 1.41 8.71
C LYS A 41 -5.38 0.26 9.59
N THR A 42 -5.96 -0.94 9.35
CA THR A 42 -5.63 -2.17 10.05
C THR A 42 -5.41 -3.32 9.05
N TRP A 43 -4.85 -4.41 9.53
CA TRP A 43 -4.72 -5.64 8.73
C TRP A 43 -6.09 -6.23 8.38
N GLU A 44 -7.03 -6.17 9.32
CA GLU A 44 -8.41 -6.65 9.16
C GLU A 44 -9.17 -5.85 8.11
N ASP A 45 -8.99 -4.51 8.07
CA ASP A 45 -9.54 -3.64 7.01
C ASP A 45 -9.04 -4.08 5.64
N TYR A 46 -7.71 -4.32 5.52
CA TYR A 46 -7.11 -4.80 4.28
C TYR A 46 -7.69 -6.16 3.86
N CYS A 47 -7.77 -7.13 4.77
CA CYS A 47 -8.36 -8.44 4.47
C CYS A 47 -9.79 -8.33 3.98
N SER A 48 -10.59 -7.44 4.58
CA SER A 48 -11.98 -7.17 4.19
C SER A 48 -12.07 -6.59 2.77
N LEU A 49 -11.19 -5.65 2.43
CA LEU A 49 -11.12 -5.03 1.09
C LEU A 49 -10.66 -6.03 0.01
N MET A 50 -9.84 -7.02 0.39
CA MET A 50 -9.30 -8.02 -0.54
C MET A 50 -10.19 -9.26 -0.68
N LYS A 51 -11.22 -9.41 0.16
CA LYS A 51 -12.15 -10.54 0.10
C LYS A 51 -12.78 -10.69 -1.29
N GLY A 52 -12.68 -11.87 -1.85
CA GLY A 52 -13.20 -12.19 -3.19
C GLY A 52 -12.36 -11.67 -4.37
N LYS A 53 -11.20 -11.05 -4.12
CA LYS A 53 -10.23 -10.68 -5.16
C LYS A 53 -9.22 -11.81 -5.37
N THR A 54 -8.73 -11.95 -6.60
CA THR A 54 -7.59 -12.82 -6.87
C THR A 54 -6.33 -12.20 -6.28
N VAL A 55 -5.66 -12.93 -5.40
CA VAL A 55 -4.41 -12.50 -4.78
C VAL A 55 -3.38 -13.62 -4.94
N TYR A 56 -2.13 -13.24 -5.14
CA TYR A 56 -0.99 -14.15 -5.10
C TYR A 56 -0.39 -14.05 -3.70
N TYR A 57 -0.30 -15.18 -3.00
CA TYR A 57 0.31 -15.21 -1.66
C TYR A 57 1.20 -16.45 -1.54
N THR A 58 2.21 -16.31 -0.70
CA THR A 58 3.00 -17.43 -0.23
C THR A 58 2.33 -17.97 1.04
N ASN A 59 2.45 -19.25 1.32
CA ASN A 59 1.87 -19.89 2.52
C ASN A 59 2.46 -19.37 3.86
N CYS A 60 3.06 -18.19 3.86
CA CYS A 60 3.75 -17.59 5.01
C CYS A 60 2.82 -17.13 6.15
N ASN A 61 1.50 -17.33 6.07
CA ASN A 61 0.56 -16.83 7.08
C ASN A 61 0.40 -17.75 8.29
N THR A 62 0.95 -18.95 8.27
CA THR A 62 0.84 -19.89 9.39
C THR A 62 2.22 -20.41 9.76
N ILE A 63 2.55 -20.29 11.05
CA ILE A 63 3.71 -20.97 11.62
C ILE A 63 3.26 -22.40 11.88
N THR A 64 3.71 -23.32 11.04
CA THR A 64 3.52 -24.75 11.28
C THR A 64 4.79 -25.33 11.89
N VAL A 65 4.65 -26.07 12.96
CA VAL A 65 5.73 -26.90 13.49
C VAL A 65 5.82 -28.12 12.61
N SER A 66 6.87 -28.21 11.80
CA SER A 66 7.15 -29.39 10.99
C SER A 66 8.60 -29.82 11.19
N GLY A 67 8.90 -31.07 10.91
CA GLY A 67 10.28 -31.55 10.87
C GLY A 67 11.13 -30.76 9.88
N PHE A 68 12.44 -30.86 10.01
CA PHE A 68 13.39 -30.23 9.08
C PHE A 68 13.07 -30.67 7.64
N SER A 69 12.97 -29.73 6.73
CA SER A 69 12.89 -29.94 5.29
C SER A 69 13.49 -28.74 4.56
N ASP A 70 13.86 -28.92 3.31
CA ASP A 70 14.52 -27.90 2.46
C ASP A 70 13.57 -26.76 2.00
N ALA A 71 12.39 -26.63 2.59
CA ALA A 71 11.47 -25.57 2.24
C ALA A 71 11.99 -24.20 2.69
N HIS A 72 12.04 -23.24 1.77
CA HIS A 72 12.59 -21.88 1.97
C HIS A 72 11.83 -21.01 2.99
N ASP A 73 10.65 -21.46 3.43
CA ASP A 73 9.77 -20.78 4.38
C ASP A 73 9.93 -21.28 5.83
N LYS A 74 10.96 -22.11 6.10
CA LYS A 74 11.20 -22.68 7.42
C LYS A 74 12.30 -21.95 8.17
N PHE A 75 12.00 -21.61 9.40
CA PHE A 75 12.89 -20.88 10.30
C PHE A 75 13.19 -21.71 11.54
N VAL A 76 14.45 -21.72 11.95
CA VAL A 76 14.90 -22.43 13.17
C VAL A 76 14.33 -21.78 14.44
N LYS A 77 14.09 -20.46 14.39
CA LYS A 77 13.55 -19.70 15.53
C LYS A 77 12.13 -19.22 15.21
N LYS A 78 11.21 -19.43 16.12
CA LYS A 78 9.83 -19.00 16.03
C LYS A 78 9.72 -17.48 15.79
N GLU A 79 10.52 -16.70 16.54
CA GLU A 79 10.55 -15.23 16.44
C GLU A 79 10.90 -14.77 15.03
N ARG A 80 11.79 -15.48 14.34
CA ARG A 80 12.15 -15.15 12.95
C ARG A 80 10.99 -15.41 11.98
N ALA A 81 10.25 -16.48 12.18
CA ALA A 81 9.05 -16.76 11.39
C ALA A 81 7.98 -15.68 11.61
N GLU A 82 7.78 -15.25 12.85
CA GLU A 82 6.86 -14.15 13.20
C GLU A 82 7.25 -12.83 12.55
N GLN A 83 8.55 -12.50 12.53
CA GLN A 83 9.09 -11.31 11.84
C GLN A 83 8.80 -11.35 10.33
N PHE A 84 9.01 -12.49 9.68
CA PHE A 84 8.72 -12.65 8.25
C PHE A 84 7.22 -12.54 7.93
N ILE A 85 6.35 -13.08 8.78
CA ILE A 85 4.90 -12.93 8.63
C ILE A 85 4.51 -11.44 8.75
N ALA A 86 5.07 -10.73 9.74
CA ALA A 86 4.81 -9.31 9.92
C ALA A 86 5.30 -8.49 8.71
N LEU A 87 6.51 -8.75 8.22
CA LEU A 87 7.04 -8.12 7.01
C LEU A 87 6.16 -8.40 5.79
N GLY A 88 5.74 -9.65 5.58
CA GLY A 88 4.84 -10.01 4.47
C GLY A 88 3.53 -9.23 4.49
N LYS A 89 2.94 -9.04 5.68
CA LYS A 89 1.74 -8.21 5.85
C LYS A 89 2.01 -6.74 5.52
N LEU A 90 3.13 -6.18 5.99
CA LEU A 90 3.52 -4.80 5.73
C LEU A 90 3.73 -4.54 4.24
N LEU A 91 4.36 -5.47 3.51
CA LEU A 91 4.57 -5.35 2.07
C LEU A 91 3.24 -5.30 1.30
N GLN A 92 2.28 -6.16 1.65
CA GLN A 92 0.95 -6.15 1.03
C GLN A 92 0.18 -4.85 1.32
N LEU A 93 0.25 -4.36 2.56
CA LEU A 93 -0.33 -3.08 2.96
C LEU A 93 0.32 -1.91 2.21
N ARG A 94 1.67 -1.88 2.14
CA ARG A 94 2.42 -0.88 1.40
C ARG A 94 2.01 -0.87 -0.07
N ASP A 95 1.96 -2.02 -0.72
CA ASP A 95 1.57 -2.15 -2.13
C ASP A 95 0.16 -1.64 -2.39
N TYR A 96 -0.76 -1.86 -1.45
CA TYR A 96 -2.11 -1.29 -1.53
C TYR A 96 -2.08 0.24 -1.42
N TRP A 97 -1.31 0.80 -0.48
CA TRP A 97 -1.23 2.23 -0.23
C TRP A 97 -0.59 3.01 -1.38
N VAL A 98 0.44 2.46 -2.02
CA VAL A 98 1.17 3.10 -3.12
C VAL A 98 0.59 2.75 -4.50
N LYS A 99 -0.50 2.01 -4.56
CA LYS A 99 -1.11 1.53 -5.80
C LYS A 99 -1.32 2.66 -6.81
N GLY A 100 -0.75 2.49 -8.01
CA GLY A 100 -0.85 3.47 -9.09
C GLY A 100 0.12 4.66 -8.99
N SER A 101 0.88 4.76 -7.91
CA SER A 101 1.91 5.79 -7.76
C SER A 101 3.18 5.36 -8.50
N LYS A 102 3.71 6.27 -9.36
CA LYS A 102 5.04 6.14 -9.94
C LYS A 102 5.93 7.20 -9.30
N PHE A 103 6.98 6.77 -8.62
CA PHE A 103 7.91 7.68 -7.97
C PHE A 103 9.35 7.22 -8.18
N LYS A 104 10.26 8.19 -8.33
CA LYS A 104 11.69 7.94 -8.52
C LYS A 104 12.44 8.04 -7.19
N TYR A 105 12.02 9.00 -6.36
CA TYR A 105 12.56 9.19 -5.01
C TYR A 105 11.54 8.68 -4.02
N ALA A 106 12.01 8.01 -3.00
CA ALA A 106 11.19 7.35 -2.00
C ALA A 106 11.58 7.77 -0.58
N VAL A 107 10.62 7.68 0.32
CA VAL A 107 10.87 7.71 1.75
C VAL A 107 10.78 6.29 2.25
N GLY A 108 11.89 5.75 2.74
CA GLY A 108 11.98 4.43 3.34
C GLY A 108 11.66 4.46 4.83
N ILE A 109 11.07 3.37 5.31
CA ILE A 109 10.88 3.11 6.73
C ILE A 109 11.92 2.08 7.16
N PHE A 110 12.64 2.37 8.23
CA PHE A 110 13.68 1.51 8.79
C PHE A 110 13.44 1.31 10.29
N THR A 111 13.89 0.18 10.79
CA THR A 111 13.97 -0.06 12.22
C THR A 111 15.43 -0.16 12.66
N TRP A 112 15.78 0.59 13.70
CA TRP A 112 17.09 0.51 14.34
C TRP A 112 17.04 -0.45 15.54
N SER A 113 18.21 -0.72 16.13
CA SER A 113 18.27 -1.43 17.40
C SER A 113 17.28 -0.82 18.42
N GLU A 114 16.64 -1.67 19.22
CA GLU A 114 15.61 -1.30 20.19
C GLU A 114 14.24 -0.92 19.61
N GLY A 115 13.99 -1.19 18.30
CA GLY A 115 12.68 -0.97 17.67
C GLY A 115 12.32 0.49 17.44
N VAL A 116 13.33 1.38 17.40
CA VAL A 116 13.15 2.76 16.95
C VAL A 116 12.83 2.79 15.47
N ILE A 117 11.70 3.38 15.10
CA ILE A 117 11.27 3.53 13.72
C ILE A 117 11.70 4.90 13.21
N VAL A 118 12.44 4.92 12.11
CA VAL A 118 12.91 6.14 11.44
C VAL A 118 12.51 6.14 9.98
N THR A 119 12.39 7.32 9.40
CA THR A 119 12.21 7.52 7.96
C THR A 119 13.46 8.16 7.36
N HIS A 120 13.81 7.75 6.16
CA HIS A 120 14.95 8.30 5.45
C HIS A 120 14.66 8.35 3.93
N ASN A 121 15.19 9.38 3.26
CA ASN A 121 15.16 9.42 1.80
C ASN A 121 16.10 8.33 1.25
N CYS A 122 15.58 7.51 0.35
CA CYS A 122 16.31 6.41 -0.23
C CYS A 122 15.90 6.20 -1.69
N ASP A 123 16.67 5.43 -2.43
CA ASP A 123 16.22 4.91 -3.71
C ASP A 123 15.17 3.82 -3.50
N ILE A 124 14.27 3.67 -4.47
CA ILE A 124 13.11 2.77 -4.37
C ILE A 124 13.50 1.31 -4.09
N ASN A 125 14.72 0.92 -4.43
CA ASN A 125 15.23 -0.44 -4.26
C ASN A 125 16.03 -0.65 -2.98
N ASP A 126 16.26 0.40 -2.19
CA ASP A 126 17.19 0.33 -1.04
C ASP A 126 16.54 -0.18 0.23
N CYS A 127 15.20 -0.17 0.30
CA CYS A 127 14.49 -0.62 1.49
C CYS A 127 13.15 -1.31 1.17
N ALA A 128 12.72 -2.16 2.08
CA ALA A 128 11.53 -2.97 1.92
C ALA A 128 10.24 -2.13 1.91
N LEU A 129 10.17 -1.11 2.76
CA LEU A 129 8.99 -0.25 2.89
C LEU A 129 9.30 1.15 2.36
N THR A 130 8.94 1.42 1.10
CA THR A 130 9.14 2.71 0.45
C THR A 130 7.82 3.39 0.09
N PHE A 131 7.78 4.72 0.23
CA PHE A 131 6.60 5.54 -0.03
C PHE A 131 6.95 6.76 -0.88
N PRO A 132 6.01 7.28 -1.69
CA PRO A 132 6.26 8.44 -2.55
C PRO A 132 6.45 9.76 -1.78
N THR A 133 5.95 9.85 -0.53
CA THR A 133 6.02 11.08 0.28
C THR A 133 6.22 10.76 1.76
N GLN A 134 6.85 11.70 2.48
CA GLN A 134 7.01 11.66 3.93
C GLN A 134 5.66 11.53 4.64
N GLU A 135 4.66 12.31 4.23
CA GLU A 135 3.33 12.28 4.84
C GLU A 135 2.68 10.89 4.77
N MET A 136 2.84 10.19 3.64
CA MET A 136 2.32 8.83 3.48
C MET A 136 3.08 7.84 4.37
N ALA A 137 4.41 7.95 4.47
CA ALA A 137 5.22 7.13 5.37
C ALA A 137 4.83 7.35 6.83
N ASP A 138 4.66 8.58 7.27
CA ASP A 138 4.28 8.92 8.65
C ASP A 138 2.89 8.39 9.01
N LYS A 139 1.93 8.51 8.10
CA LYS A 139 0.60 7.92 8.27
C LYS A 139 0.66 6.40 8.36
N PHE A 140 1.46 5.77 7.51
CA PHE A 140 1.66 4.33 7.53
C PHE A 140 2.28 3.85 8.85
N ILE A 141 3.32 4.55 9.35
CA ILE A 141 3.92 4.28 10.66
C ILE A 141 2.86 4.42 11.76
N THR A 142 2.04 5.45 11.72
CA THR A 142 0.99 5.67 12.72
C THR A 142 -0.01 4.53 12.77
N CYS A 143 -0.44 4.03 11.60
CA CYS A 143 -1.40 2.94 11.51
C CYS A 143 -0.81 1.57 11.87
N PHE A 144 0.46 1.31 11.55
CA PHE A 144 1.04 -0.04 11.59
C PHE A 144 2.30 -0.13 12.48
N ARG A 145 2.46 0.76 13.44
CA ARG A 145 3.64 0.86 14.32
C ARG A 145 4.02 -0.47 14.97
N ASP A 146 3.05 -1.18 15.54
CA ASP A 146 3.31 -2.44 16.24
C ASP A 146 3.72 -3.55 15.28
N LEU A 147 3.11 -3.59 14.09
CA LEU A 147 3.47 -4.54 13.05
C LEU A 147 4.89 -4.27 12.51
N ILE A 148 5.29 -3.00 12.37
CA ILE A 148 6.65 -2.62 11.99
C ILE A 148 7.66 -3.06 13.06
N LYS A 149 7.35 -2.85 14.34
CA LYS A 149 8.19 -3.34 15.44
C LYS A 149 8.31 -4.86 15.45
N GLN A 150 7.22 -5.56 15.18
CA GLN A 150 7.21 -7.02 15.09
C GLN A 150 8.08 -7.53 13.92
N ALA A 151 8.12 -6.80 12.80
CA ALA A 151 8.98 -7.14 11.66
C ALA A 151 10.46 -6.80 11.86
N SER A 152 10.80 -5.99 12.89
CA SER A 152 12.20 -5.61 13.18
C SER A 152 13.05 -6.87 13.50
N PRO A 153 14.30 -6.94 13.02
CA PRO A 153 15.08 -5.98 12.22
C PRO A 153 15.02 -6.20 10.71
N LEU A 154 13.94 -6.75 10.16
CA LEU A 154 13.82 -7.03 8.71
C LEU A 154 13.39 -5.80 7.88
N VAL A 155 13.01 -4.73 8.56
CA VAL A 155 12.58 -3.45 7.97
C VAL A 155 13.69 -2.42 8.12
#